data_68339529a27f05c146d334ad19a60dc4
#
_entry.id   68339529a27f05c146d334ad19a60dc4
#
_cell.length_a   1.000
_cell.length_b   1.000
_cell.length_c   1.000
_cell.angle_alpha   90.00
_cell.angle_beta   90.00
_cell.angle_gamma   90.00
#
_symmetry.space_group_name_H-M   'P 1'
#
loop_
_entity.id
_entity.type
_entity.pdbx_description
1 polymer ?
#
loop_
_entity_poly.entity_id
_entity_poly.type
_entity_poly.pdbx_seq_one_letter_code
_entity_poly.pdbx_strand_id
1 'polypeptide(L)'
;MLRYIISFFILINVISVFSQEEKDSIFKSTYGMKIGIDLSKQIRMLTEPDYKGIVVIGDYRLLDKLFLAFEMGTEEKFIENEVLSFNTKGSFIKIGANYNVFNNFENLENEIYVGFRVSSSKFDHQLNSFTIYSKDQYWNQNKIENTEFFKDLSATWFELIFGFNAEVFNNTYMGLSLRLKRLLSQKEPTNFRNLYVPGFNKVLENNKVGVGLTYTVQFQIPIYKKKKIKI
;
A
#
# COMPACT_ATOMS: atom_id res chain seq x y z
N MET A 1 -11.11 9.64 -36.54
CA MET A 1 -11.70 10.92 -36.14
C MET A 1 -11.91 11.00 -34.61
N LEU A 2 -12.53 10.03 -33.95
CA LEU A 2 -12.77 10.07 -32.50
C LEU A 2 -11.50 10.29 -31.65
N ARG A 3 -10.35 9.70 -32.03
CA ARG A 3 -9.07 9.86 -31.32
C ARG A 3 -8.58 11.34 -31.30
N TYR A 4 -8.73 12.04 -32.39
CA TYR A 4 -8.34 13.45 -32.49
C TYR A 4 -9.26 14.39 -31.71
N ILE A 5 -10.55 14.05 -31.62
CA ILE A 5 -11.53 14.78 -30.83
C ILE A 5 -11.22 14.65 -29.34
N ILE A 6 -10.91 13.43 -28.88
CA ILE A 6 -10.51 13.18 -27.47
C ILE A 6 -9.21 13.91 -27.13
N SER A 7 -8.19 13.84 -27.98
CA SER A 7 -6.93 14.56 -27.78
C SER A 7 -7.12 16.08 -27.76
N PHE A 8 -8.00 16.60 -28.60
CA PHE A 8 -8.33 18.03 -28.65
C PHE A 8 -9.05 18.50 -27.39
N PHE A 9 -10.00 17.70 -26.87
CA PHE A 9 -10.67 17.99 -25.59
C PHE A 9 -9.72 17.95 -24.40
N ILE A 10 -8.79 17.02 -24.37
CA ILE A 10 -7.76 16.95 -23.33
C ILE A 10 -6.83 18.19 -23.41
N LEU A 11 -6.43 18.61 -24.61
CA LEU A 11 -5.57 19.78 -24.82
C LEU A 11 -6.25 21.08 -24.37
N ILE A 12 -7.53 21.26 -24.67
CA ILE A 12 -8.30 22.44 -24.22
C ILE A 12 -8.37 22.53 -22.69
N ASN A 13 -8.58 21.42 -22.00
CA ASN A 13 -8.60 21.41 -20.54
C ASN A 13 -7.24 21.75 -19.93
N VAL A 14 -6.13 21.34 -20.55
CA VAL A 14 -4.77 21.68 -20.09
C VAL A 14 -4.50 23.19 -20.23
N ILE A 15 -4.98 23.82 -21.30
CA ILE A 15 -4.77 25.26 -21.52
C ILE A 15 -5.58 26.10 -20.52
N SER A 16 -6.77 25.65 -20.12
CA SER A 16 -7.62 26.34 -19.16
C SER A 16 -7.03 26.37 -17.74
N VAL A 17 -6.15 25.43 -17.39
CA VAL A 17 -5.49 25.37 -16.08
C VAL A 17 -4.42 26.46 -15.91
N PHE A 18 -3.86 27.00 -16.99
CA PHE A 18 -2.81 28.02 -16.92
C PHE A 18 -3.32 29.48 -16.86
N SER A 19 -4.62 29.71 -16.92
CA SER A 19 -5.21 31.05 -16.99
C SER A 19 -5.82 31.59 -15.68
N GLN A 20 -5.42 31.04 -14.52
CA GLN A 20 -5.94 31.56 -13.25
C GLN A 20 -5.02 32.65 -12.69
N GLU A 21 -5.52 33.87 -12.61
CA GLU A 21 -4.86 35.01 -11.95
C GLU A 21 -4.53 34.66 -10.48
N GLU A 22 -3.28 34.89 -10.09
CA GLU A 22 -2.82 34.81 -8.71
C GLU A 22 -3.48 35.93 -7.87
N LYS A 23 -4.55 35.59 -7.17
CA LYS A 23 -5.02 36.43 -6.06
C LYS A 23 -4.17 36.16 -4.84
N ASP A 24 -3.62 37.21 -4.21
CA ASP A 24 -2.97 37.15 -2.90
C ASP A 24 -3.95 36.64 -1.84
N SER A 25 -4.03 35.35 -1.68
CA SER A 25 -4.88 34.73 -0.67
C SER A 25 -4.02 34.20 0.47
N ILE A 26 -4.35 34.59 1.69
CA ILE A 26 -3.75 34.09 2.91
C ILE A 26 -4.28 32.68 3.13
N PHE A 27 -3.47 31.66 2.80
CA PHE A 27 -3.83 30.26 3.04
C PHE A 27 -3.55 29.87 4.49
N LYS A 28 -4.45 29.08 5.06
CA LYS A 28 -4.24 28.46 6.37
C LYS A 28 -3.98 26.98 6.16
N SER A 29 -2.76 26.55 6.44
CA SER A 29 -2.45 25.12 6.47
C SER A 29 -2.82 24.53 7.82
N THR A 30 -3.55 23.43 7.81
CA THR A 30 -3.94 22.69 9.02
C THR A 30 -2.85 21.70 9.38
N TYR A 31 -2.31 21.86 10.58
CA TYR A 31 -1.35 20.91 11.16
C TYR A 31 -2.11 19.98 12.08
N GLY A 32 -1.85 18.70 11.96
CA GLY A 32 -2.54 17.69 12.73
C GLY A 32 -2.15 16.29 12.31
N MET A 33 -2.94 15.35 12.73
CA MET A 33 -2.77 13.93 12.46
C MET A 33 -3.93 13.44 11.59
N LYS A 34 -3.63 12.71 10.53
CA LYS A 34 -4.62 11.96 9.75
C LYS A 34 -4.59 10.52 10.22
N ILE A 35 -5.73 9.94 10.53
CA ILE A 35 -5.89 8.53 10.91
C ILE A 35 -6.91 7.91 9.98
N GLY A 36 -6.65 6.72 9.49
CA GLY A 36 -7.54 6.05 8.56
C GLY A 36 -7.25 4.57 8.37
N ILE A 37 -7.88 4.02 7.36
CA ILE A 37 -7.79 2.61 6.99
C ILE A 37 -7.47 2.45 5.51
N ASP A 38 -6.82 1.34 5.19
CA ASP A 38 -6.57 0.91 3.81
C ASP A 38 -7.75 0.07 3.31
N LEU A 39 -8.66 0.69 2.57
CA LEU A 39 -9.84 0.02 2.01
C LEU A 39 -9.49 -1.02 0.94
N SER A 40 -8.29 -0.98 0.37
CA SER A 40 -7.87 -1.98 -0.62
C SER A 40 -7.86 -3.39 -0.01
N LYS A 41 -7.63 -3.51 1.30
CA LYS A 41 -7.67 -4.78 2.02
C LYS A 41 -9.09 -5.30 2.18
N GLN A 42 -10.04 -4.42 2.50
CA GLN A 42 -11.46 -4.78 2.59
C GLN A 42 -12.03 -5.18 1.23
N ILE A 43 -11.69 -4.45 0.18
CA ILE A 43 -12.08 -4.81 -1.20
C ILE A 43 -11.51 -6.18 -1.57
N ARG A 44 -10.25 -6.42 -1.25
CA ARG A 44 -9.61 -7.71 -1.49
C ARG A 44 -10.29 -8.86 -0.74
N MET A 45 -10.72 -8.64 0.50
CA MET A 45 -11.49 -9.64 1.28
C MET A 45 -12.83 -10.01 0.63
N LEU A 46 -13.45 -9.08 -0.11
CA LEU A 46 -14.71 -9.34 -0.83
C LEU A 46 -14.48 -10.11 -2.14
N THR A 47 -13.32 -9.94 -2.76
CA THR A 47 -12.99 -10.56 -4.06
C THR A 47 -12.18 -11.85 -3.94
N GLU A 48 -11.42 -12.02 -2.85
CA GLU A 48 -10.59 -13.18 -2.56
C GLU A 48 -11.03 -13.79 -1.22
N PRO A 49 -11.87 -14.85 -1.22
CA PRO A 49 -12.37 -15.47 0.03
C PRO A 49 -11.24 -16.02 0.92
N ASP A 50 -10.10 -16.36 0.33
CA ASP A 50 -8.92 -16.88 1.01
C ASP A 50 -8.02 -15.80 1.61
N TYR A 51 -8.45 -14.55 1.59
CA TYR A 51 -7.68 -13.41 2.11
C TYR A 51 -8.44 -12.71 3.23
N LYS A 52 -7.73 -12.42 4.31
CA LYS A 52 -8.21 -11.54 5.39
C LYS A 52 -7.12 -10.52 5.71
N GLY A 53 -7.50 -9.27 5.90
CA GLY A 53 -6.53 -8.23 6.24
C GLY A 53 -7.16 -6.93 6.69
N ILE A 54 -6.49 -6.26 7.61
CA ILE A 54 -6.83 -4.92 8.05
C ILE A 54 -5.55 -4.12 8.24
N VAL A 55 -5.59 -2.86 7.81
CA VAL A 55 -4.46 -1.93 7.93
C VAL A 55 -4.97 -0.58 8.42
N VAL A 56 -4.36 -0.10 9.48
CA VAL A 56 -4.55 1.25 10.01
C VAL A 56 -3.38 2.10 9.55
N ILE A 57 -3.69 3.33 9.17
CA ILE A 57 -2.74 4.31 8.61
C ILE A 57 -2.78 5.56 9.47
N GLY A 58 -1.63 6.16 9.70
CA GLY A 58 -1.51 7.44 10.36
C GLY A 58 -0.47 8.32 9.67
N ASP A 59 -0.84 9.57 9.38
CA ASP A 59 0.07 10.57 8.85
C ASP A 59 0.08 11.79 9.77
N TYR A 60 1.26 12.27 10.13
CA TYR A 60 1.45 13.47 10.93
C TYR A 60 2.17 14.56 10.13
N ARG A 61 1.56 15.72 9.97
CA ARG A 61 2.17 16.86 9.27
C ARG A 61 3.27 17.47 10.11
N LEU A 62 4.53 17.21 9.75
CA LEU A 62 5.70 17.75 10.44
C LEU A 62 6.06 19.15 9.94
N LEU A 63 6.08 19.31 8.62
CA LEU A 63 6.36 20.57 7.92
C LEU A 63 5.28 20.83 6.87
N ASP A 64 5.31 21.99 6.22
CA ASP A 64 4.31 22.35 5.20
C ASP A 64 4.09 21.27 4.14
N LYS A 65 5.17 20.63 3.71
CA LYS A 65 5.16 19.61 2.65
C LYS A 65 5.60 18.24 3.10
N LEU A 66 6.03 18.09 4.37
CA LEU A 66 6.57 16.84 4.88
C LEU A 66 5.63 16.24 5.93
N PHE A 67 5.25 14.99 5.71
CA PHE A 67 4.40 14.22 6.60
C PHE A 67 5.16 12.97 7.06
N LEU A 68 5.19 12.70 8.35
CA LEU A 68 5.60 11.42 8.90
C LEU A 68 4.45 10.45 8.72
N ALA A 69 4.74 9.24 8.28
CA ALA A 69 3.73 8.25 7.99
C ALA A 69 4.03 6.94 8.71
N PHE A 70 2.98 6.38 9.27
CA PHE A 70 2.98 5.13 10.00
C PHE A 70 1.82 4.25 9.54
N GLU A 71 2.09 2.97 9.34
CA GLU A 71 1.08 1.99 8.97
C GLU A 71 1.30 0.72 9.79
N MET A 72 0.22 0.10 10.25
CA MET A 72 0.24 -1.19 10.91
C MET A 72 -0.93 -2.05 10.47
N GLY A 73 -0.70 -3.34 10.34
CA GLY A 73 -1.75 -4.22 9.88
C GLY A 73 -1.48 -5.68 10.16
N THR A 74 -2.54 -6.46 9.94
CA THR A 74 -2.49 -7.91 9.97
C THR A 74 -3.05 -8.46 8.67
N GLU A 75 -2.48 -9.55 8.19
CA GLU A 75 -2.95 -10.27 7.02
C GLU A 75 -2.89 -11.78 7.26
N GLU A 76 -3.88 -12.47 6.70
CA GLU A 76 -3.93 -13.91 6.59
C GLU A 76 -4.27 -14.27 5.15
N LYS A 77 -3.49 -15.17 4.55
CA LYS A 77 -3.71 -15.66 3.21
C LYS A 77 -3.59 -17.16 3.17
N PHE A 78 -4.66 -17.80 2.76
CA PHE A 78 -4.71 -19.21 2.43
C PHE A 78 -4.46 -19.36 0.92
N ILE A 79 -3.61 -20.29 0.53
CA ILE A 79 -3.36 -20.63 -0.87
C ILE A 79 -3.52 -22.13 -1.03
N GLU A 80 -4.42 -22.52 -1.92
CA GLU A 80 -4.65 -23.91 -2.28
C GLU A 80 -4.64 -24.05 -3.80
N ASN A 81 -3.81 -24.96 -4.27
CA ASN A 81 -3.76 -25.37 -5.67
C ASN A 81 -3.43 -26.88 -5.75
N GLU A 82 -3.36 -27.43 -6.94
CA GLU A 82 -3.10 -28.87 -7.17
C GLU A 82 -1.79 -29.37 -6.54
N VAL A 83 -0.81 -28.48 -6.40
CA VAL A 83 0.55 -28.83 -5.95
C VAL A 83 0.78 -28.50 -4.49
N LEU A 84 0.10 -27.48 -3.94
CA LEU A 84 0.44 -26.90 -2.65
C LEU A 84 -0.79 -26.35 -1.94
N SER A 85 -0.90 -26.64 -0.65
CA SER A 85 -1.86 -26.01 0.26
C SER A 85 -1.13 -25.46 1.48
N PHE A 86 -1.18 -24.13 1.69
CA PHE A 86 -0.58 -23.50 2.86
C PHE A 86 -1.35 -22.27 3.33
N ASN A 87 -1.20 -21.93 4.59
CA ASN A 87 -1.72 -20.71 5.20
C ASN A 87 -0.57 -19.85 5.72
N THR A 88 -0.67 -18.56 5.51
CA THR A 88 0.24 -17.56 6.09
C THR A 88 -0.55 -16.57 6.91
N LYS A 89 -0.11 -16.33 8.14
CA LYS A 89 -0.73 -15.34 9.02
C LYS A 89 0.34 -14.52 9.74
N GLY A 90 0.16 -13.19 9.76
CA GLY A 90 1.10 -12.33 10.45
C GLY A 90 0.69 -10.88 10.52
N SER A 91 1.58 -10.09 11.11
CA SER A 91 1.43 -8.66 11.29
C SER A 91 2.62 -7.91 10.72
N PHE A 92 2.42 -6.65 10.39
CA PHE A 92 3.48 -5.80 9.88
C PHE A 92 3.33 -4.37 10.37
N ILE A 93 4.46 -3.68 10.36
CA ILE A 93 4.56 -2.25 10.60
C ILE A 93 5.35 -1.61 9.47
N LYS A 94 5.00 -0.36 9.13
CA LYS A 94 5.71 0.45 8.15
C LYS A 94 5.86 1.86 8.69
N ILE A 95 7.05 2.42 8.57
CA ILE A 95 7.38 3.77 9.02
C ILE A 95 8.11 4.49 7.90
N GLY A 96 7.80 5.76 7.71
CA GLY A 96 8.45 6.57 6.70
C GLY A 96 7.92 7.98 6.62
N ALA A 97 8.03 8.59 5.44
CA ALA A 97 7.58 9.94 5.22
C ALA A 97 6.98 10.11 3.82
N ASN A 98 6.10 11.10 3.70
CA ASN A 98 5.52 11.57 2.44
C ASN A 98 5.95 13.02 2.23
N TYR A 99 6.43 13.34 1.03
CA TYR A 99 6.70 14.70 0.62
C TYR A 99 5.64 15.14 -0.41
N ASN A 100 4.83 16.13 -0.04
CA ASN A 100 3.80 16.69 -0.91
C ASN A 100 4.47 17.62 -1.95
N VAL A 101 4.36 17.24 -3.21
CA VAL A 101 4.88 18.04 -4.35
C VAL A 101 3.86 19.02 -4.88
N PHE A 102 2.59 18.89 -4.48
CA PHE A 102 1.50 19.74 -4.92
C PHE A 102 1.44 21.05 -4.13
N ASN A 103 1.22 22.14 -4.84
CA ASN A 103 0.91 23.44 -4.23
C ASN A 103 -0.60 23.64 -4.28
N ASN A 104 -1.25 23.63 -3.13
CA ASN A 104 -2.68 23.84 -3.05
C ASN A 104 -3.07 25.27 -3.45
N PHE A 105 -4.13 25.35 -4.22
CA PHE A 105 -4.83 26.60 -4.53
C PHE A 105 -6.10 26.63 -3.68
N GLU A 106 -6.45 27.76 -3.15
CA GLU A 106 -7.66 27.98 -2.35
C GLU A 106 -7.74 27.04 -1.14
N ASN A 107 -8.11 27.17 -0.09
CA ASN A 107 -8.25 26.43 1.17
C ASN A 107 -8.40 24.88 1.09
N LEU A 108 -8.09 24.28 -0.06
CA LEU A 108 -8.07 22.82 -0.23
C LEU A 108 -6.73 22.27 0.26
N GLU A 109 -6.76 21.18 0.99
CA GLU A 109 -5.56 20.50 1.46
C GLU A 109 -5.32 19.16 0.74
N ASN A 110 -5.39 19.21 -0.60
CA ASN A 110 -5.08 18.06 -1.45
C ASN A 110 -3.56 17.81 -1.48
N GLU A 111 -3.18 16.58 -1.68
CA GLU A 111 -1.78 16.16 -1.72
C GLU A 111 -1.52 15.30 -2.95
N ILE A 112 -0.48 15.64 -3.70
CA ILE A 112 0.20 14.73 -4.62
C ILE A 112 1.56 14.50 -3.99
N TYR A 113 1.89 13.29 -3.64
CA TYR A 113 3.07 13.04 -2.83
C TYR A 113 3.93 11.90 -3.37
N VAL A 114 5.21 12.02 -3.09
CA VAL A 114 6.18 10.94 -3.18
C VAL A 114 6.56 10.55 -1.76
N GLY A 115 6.54 9.27 -1.47
CA GLY A 115 6.83 8.77 -0.13
C GLY A 115 7.74 7.56 -0.13
N PHE A 116 8.29 7.28 1.02
CA PHE A 116 9.04 6.06 1.27
C PHE A 116 8.60 5.40 2.58
N ARG A 117 8.79 4.09 2.68
CA ARG A 117 8.59 3.31 3.90
C ARG A 117 9.71 2.32 4.08
N VAL A 118 10.12 2.15 5.33
CA VAL A 118 10.82 0.96 5.80
C VAL A 118 9.79 0.11 6.53
N SER A 119 9.76 -1.16 6.21
CA SER A 119 8.69 -2.05 6.62
C SER A 119 9.24 -3.34 7.18
N SER A 120 8.57 -3.87 8.20
CA SER A 120 8.91 -5.15 8.81
C SER A 120 7.66 -5.96 9.08
N SER A 121 7.74 -7.27 8.89
CA SER A 121 6.67 -8.22 9.16
C SER A 121 7.18 -9.36 10.01
N LYS A 122 6.30 -9.85 10.91
CA LYS A 122 6.45 -11.12 11.63
C LYS A 122 5.25 -12.00 11.28
N PHE A 123 5.51 -13.25 10.93
CA PHE A 123 4.46 -14.13 10.44
C PHE A 123 4.83 -15.59 10.64
N ASP A 124 3.80 -16.44 10.56
CA ASP A 124 3.92 -17.88 10.59
C ASP A 124 3.37 -18.47 9.29
N HIS A 125 3.95 -19.58 8.87
CA HIS A 125 3.45 -20.43 7.79
C HIS A 125 2.97 -21.76 8.35
N GLN A 126 1.84 -22.21 7.82
CA GLN A 126 1.34 -23.57 8.01
C GLN A 126 1.24 -24.25 6.64
N LEU A 127 2.11 -25.21 6.39
CA LEU A 127 2.04 -26.08 5.21
C LEU A 127 1.08 -27.21 5.53
N ASN A 128 0.01 -27.38 4.75
CA ASN A 128 -0.98 -28.43 4.98
C ASN A 128 -0.72 -29.65 4.10
N SER A 129 -0.38 -29.43 2.84
CA SER A 129 -0.09 -30.51 1.90
C SER A 129 0.75 -30.02 0.73
N PHE A 130 1.49 -30.93 0.13
CA PHE A 130 2.23 -30.67 -1.10
C PHE A 130 2.33 -31.93 -1.95
N THR A 131 2.56 -31.74 -3.25
CA THR A 131 2.77 -32.81 -4.21
C THR A 131 4.18 -32.70 -4.77
N ILE A 132 4.94 -33.78 -4.70
CA ILE A 132 6.30 -33.83 -5.27
C ILE A 132 6.17 -34.04 -6.78
N TYR A 133 6.65 -33.09 -7.56
CA TYR A 133 6.69 -33.20 -9.00
C TYR A 133 7.72 -34.24 -9.42
N SER A 134 7.29 -35.30 -10.13
CA SER A 134 8.15 -36.27 -10.79
C SER A 134 8.00 -36.15 -12.31
N LYS A 135 9.12 -36.25 -13.03
CA LYS A 135 9.11 -36.26 -14.50
C LYS A 135 8.51 -37.54 -15.08
N ASP A 136 8.58 -38.62 -14.31
CA ASP A 136 8.03 -39.94 -14.70
C ASP A 136 6.57 -40.06 -14.25
N GLN A 137 5.66 -39.66 -15.12
CA GLN A 137 4.20 -39.65 -14.87
C GLN A 137 3.54 -41.04 -14.93
N TYR A 138 4.28 -42.13 -14.75
CA TYR A 138 3.71 -43.47 -14.79
C TYR A 138 2.80 -43.79 -13.57
N TRP A 139 2.95 -43.06 -12.47
CA TRP A 139 2.19 -43.25 -11.25
C TRP A 139 1.50 -41.92 -10.86
N ASN A 140 0.25 -42.04 -10.38
CA ASN A 140 -0.45 -40.89 -9.79
C ASN A 140 0.42 -40.29 -8.69
N GLN A 141 0.71 -38.98 -8.79
CA GLN A 141 1.46 -38.28 -7.79
C GLN A 141 0.63 -38.24 -6.51
N ASN A 142 1.12 -38.89 -5.46
CA ASN A 142 0.45 -38.83 -4.18
C ASN A 142 0.64 -37.48 -3.52
N LYS A 143 -0.48 -36.84 -3.19
CA LYS A 143 -0.51 -35.66 -2.34
C LYS A 143 -0.04 -36.09 -0.94
N ILE A 144 1.03 -35.49 -0.46
CA ILE A 144 1.54 -35.72 0.89
C ILE A 144 0.80 -34.76 1.80
N GLU A 145 -0.04 -35.30 2.66
CA GLU A 145 -0.74 -34.56 3.71
C GLU A 145 0.11 -34.62 4.98
N ASN A 146 0.91 -33.60 5.19
CA ASN A 146 1.71 -33.44 6.39
C ASN A 146 1.67 -31.98 6.83
N THR A 147 1.04 -31.71 7.97
CA THR A 147 0.93 -30.36 8.48
C THR A 147 2.22 -29.98 9.20
N GLU A 148 2.96 -29.05 8.61
CA GLU A 148 4.15 -28.46 9.21
C GLU A 148 3.94 -26.99 9.57
N PHE A 149 4.39 -26.59 10.75
CA PHE A 149 4.31 -25.22 11.24
C PHE A 149 5.70 -24.58 11.25
N PHE A 150 5.85 -23.48 10.54
CA PHE A 150 7.04 -22.64 10.55
C PHE A 150 6.71 -21.32 11.25
N LYS A 151 7.24 -21.16 12.46
CA LYS A 151 6.95 -20.01 13.33
C LYS A 151 8.10 -19.01 13.35
N ASP A 152 7.80 -17.80 13.83
CA ASP A 152 8.78 -16.73 14.02
C ASP A 152 9.56 -16.35 12.75
N LEU A 153 8.87 -16.38 11.61
CA LEU A 153 9.41 -15.88 10.37
C LEU A 153 9.34 -14.35 10.35
N SER A 154 10.25 -13.75 9.62
CA SER A 154 10.30 -12.30 9.49
C SER A 154 10.76 -11.87 8.11
N ALA A 155 10.33 -10.69 7.71
CA ALA A 155 10.79 -10.06 6.49
C ALA A 155 10.88 -8.55 6.67
N THR A 156 11.84 -7.92 5.99
CA THR A 156 12.00 -6.47 5.91
C THR A 156 12.08 -6.03 4.47
N TRP A 157 11.46 -4.93 4.15
CA TRP A 157 11.47 -4.38 2.79
C TRP A 157 11.39 -2.86 2.81
N PHE A 158 11.71 -2.26 1.69
CA PHE A 158 11.57 -0.85 1.40
C PHE A 158 10.42 -0.62 0.42
N GLU A 159 9.68 0.48 0.57
CA GLU A 159 8.64 0.89 -0.38
C GLU A 159 8.92 2.31 -0.87
N LEU A 160 8.77 2.53 -2.17
CA LEU A 160 8.64 3.83 -2.80
C LEU A 160 7.17 4.02 -3.17
N ILE A 161 6.62 5.18 -2.84
CA ILE A 161 5.18 5.45 -2.95
C ILE A 161 4.97 6.70 -3.79
N PHE A 162 4.00 6.60 -4.69
CA PHE A 162 3.45 7.72 -5.43
C PHE A 162 1.96 7.78 -5.13
N GLY A 163 1.50 8.86 -4.56
CA GLY A 163 0.13 8.93 -4.08
C GLY A 163 -0.52 10.28 -4.28
N PHE A 164 -1.82 10.22 -4.18
CA PHE A 164 -2.71 11.35 -4.24
C PHE A 164 -3.73 11.23 -3.09
N ASN A 165 -3.94 12.32 -2.34
CA ASN A 165 -5.00 12.43 -1.34
C ASN A 165 -5.85 13.66 -1.67
N ALA A 166 -7.17 13.48 -1.70
CA ALA A 166 -8.14 14.56 -1.88
C ALA A 166 -9.04 14.67 -0.66
N GLU A 167 -9.28 15.90 -0.24
CA GLU A 167 -10.31 16.19 0.75
C GLU A 167 -11.69 16.13 0.06
N VAL A 168 -12.50 15.12 0.43
CA VAL A 168 -13.84 14.87 -0.13
C VAL A 168 -14.93 15.47 0.74
N PHE A 169 -14.72 15.45 2.06
CA PHE A 169 -15.57 16.09 3.05
C PHE A 169 -14.68 16.81 4.07
N ASN A 170 -15.25 17.68 4.85
CA ASN A 170 -14.53 18.43 5.88
C ASN A 170 -13.68 17.48 6.74
N ASN A 171 -12.35 17.63 6.71
CA ASN A 171 -11.37 16.79 7.39
C ASN A 171 -11.36 15.30 6.96
N THR A 172 -12.06 14.92 5.89
CA THR A 172 -12.09 13.53 5.40
C THR A 172 -11.41 13.43 4.06
N TYR A 173 -10.40 12.58 3.97
CA TYR A 173 -9.54 12.42 2.81
C TYR A 173 -9.72 11.03 2.21
N MET A 174 -9.78 10.98 0.88
CA MET A 174 -9.66 9.75 0.12
C MET A 174 -8.35 9.77 -0.64
N GLY A 175 -7.62 8.66 -0.58
CA GLY A 175 -6.31 8.54 -1.18
C GLY A 175 -6.19 7.33 -2.08
N LEU A 176 -5.37 7.50 -3.12
CA LEU A 176 -4.92 6.44 -4.00
C LEU A 176 -3.39 6.46 -4.05
N SER A 177 -2.74 5.32 -3.90
CA SER A 177 -1.29 5.25 -4.03
C SER A 177 -0.81 3.99 -4.74
N LEU A 178 0.21 4.18 -5.58
CA LEU A 178 1.01 3.13 -6.18
C LEU A 178 2.26 2.91 -5.34
N ARG A 179 2.59 1.67 -5.05
CA ARG A 179 3.71 1.28 -4.19
C ARG A 179 4.65 0.34 -4.93
N LEU A 180 5.90 0.71 -5.04
CA LEU A 180 6.99 -0.15 -5.50
C LEU A 180 7.73 -0.66 -4.27
N LYS A 181 7.80 -1.97 -4.12
CA LYS A 181 8.36 -2.63 -2.94
C LYS A 181 9.61 -3.39 -3.32
N ARG A 182 10.63 -3.37 -2.47
CA ARG A 182 11.83 -4.18 -2.63
C ARG A 182 12.16 -4.90 -1.32
N LEU A 183 12.14 -6.22 -1.37
CA LEU A 183 12.51 -7.07 -0.26
C LEU A 183 14.01 -6.95 0.00
N LEU A 184 14.38 -6.64 1.24
CA LEU A 184 15.76 -6.47 1.68
C LEU A 184 16.26 -7.75 2.34
N SER A 185 15.50 -8.29 3.28
CA SER A 185 15.86 -9.46 4.05
C SER A 185 14.62 -10.27 4.41
N GLN A 186 14.77 -11.57 4.51
CA GLN A 186 13.72 -12.46 5.04
C GLN A 186 14.37 -13.66 5.73
N LYS A 187 13.70 -14.16 6.76
CA LYS A 187 13.97 -15.45 7.39
C LYS A 187 13.09 -16.49 6.72
N GLU A 188 13.71 -17.46 6.07
CA GLU A 188 13.00 -18.55 5.39
C GLU A 188 13.03 -19.82 6.23
N PRO A 189 12.02 -20.69 6.14
CA PRO A 189 12.05 -22.05 6.66
C PRO A 189 13.18 -22.88 6.01
N THR A 190 13.62 -23.92 6.70
CA THR A 190 14.77 -24.72 6.24
C THR A 190 14.51 -25.45 4.91
N ASN A 191 13.27 -25.92 4.69
CA ASN A 191 12.89 -26.74 3.52
C ASN A 191 11.76 -26.12 2.68
N PHE A 192 11.36 -24.90 2.99
CA PHE A 192 10.23 -24.24 2.35
C PHE A 192 10.51 -22.75 2.20
N ARG A 193 10.13 -22.14 1.08
CA ARG A 193 10.36 -20.71 0.84
C ARG A 193 9.15 -19.88 1.25
N ASN A 194 9.37 -18.62 1.60
CA ASN A 194 8.29 -17.69 1.83
C ASN A 194 7.60 -17.37 0.50
N LEU A 195 6.40 -17.86 0.30
CA LEU A 195 5.59 -17.57 -0.91
C LEU A 195 4.74 -16.31 -0.76
N TYR A 196 4.40 -15.99 0.49
CA TYR A 196 3.62 -14.83 0.85
C TYR A 196 4.15 -14.20 2.13
N VAL A 197 4.30 -12.89 2.14
CA VAL A 197 4.71 -12.11 3.31
C VAL A 197 3.65 -11.06 3.60
N PRO A 198 3.03 -11.05 4.79
CA PRO A 198 2.06 -10.04 5.19
C PRO A 198 2.61 -8.63 5.01
N GLY A 199 1.84 -7.75 4.35
CA GLY A 199 2.24 -6.39 4.00
C GLY A 199 3.07 -6.25 2.72
N PHE A 200 3.86 -7.26 2.36
CA PHE A 200 4.61 -7.28 1.10
C PHE A 200 3.80 -7.92 -0.04
N ASN A 201 3.07 -8.98 0.23
CA ASN A 201 2.31 -9.86 -0.67
C ASN A 201 3.13 -11.05 -1.19
N LYS A 202 2.90 -11.45 -2.45
CA LYS A 202 3.53 -12.60 -3.08
C LYS A 202 5.03 -12.35 -3.27
N VAL A 203 5.84 -13.31 -2.85
CA VAL A 203 7.30 -13.34 -3.07
C VAL A 203 7.60 -14.25 -4.25
N LEU A 204 8.31 -13.73 -5.24
CA LEU A 204 8.75 -14.49 -6.41
C LEU A 204 10.21 -14.92 -6.20
N GLU A 205 10.54 -16.13 -6.63
CA GLU A 205 11.85 -16.74 -6.40
C GLU A 205 13.04 -15.89 -6.88
N ASN A 206 12.94 -15.34 -8.08
CA ASN A 206 14.01 -14.57 -8.72
C ASN A 206 13.77 -13.04 -8.68
N ASN A 207 12.68 -12.59 -8.08
CA ASN A 207 12.31 -11.19 -8.10
C ASN A 207 11.92 -10.71 -6.70
N LYS A 208 12.81 -9.94 -6.09
CA LYS A 208 12.59 -9.31 -4.78
C LYS A 208 11.77 -8.03 -4.87
N VAL A 209 11.13 -7.77 -6.01
CA VAL A 209 10.33 -6.56 -6.26
C VAL A 209 8.84 -6.92 -6.20
N GLY A 210 8.07 -6.08 -5.55
CA GLY A 210 6.61 -6.15 -5.49
C GLY A 210 5.98 -4.82 -5.90
N VAL A 211 4.76 -4.89 -6.38
CA VAL A 211 3.93 -3.72 -6.69
C VAL A 211 2.65 -3.81 -5.87
N GLY A 212 2.15 -2.68 -5.41
CA GLY A 212 0.89 -2.60 -4.68
C GLY A 212 0.11 -1.35 -5.06
N LEU A 213 -1.20 -1.49 -5.08
CA LEU A 213 -2.14 -0.39 -5.16
C LEU A 213 -2.87 -0.29 -3.82
N THR A 214 -2.96 0.92 -3.28
CA THR A 214 -3.61 1.17 -2.00
C THR A 214 -4.67 2.23 -2.17
N TYR A 215 -5.84 1.98 -1.61
CA TYR A 215 -6.96 2.90 -1.57
C TYR A 215 -7.32 3.19 -0.12
N THR A 216 -7.29 4.46 0.30
CA THR A 216 -7.37 4.86 1.70
C THR A 216 -8.51 5.82 1.98
N VAL A 217 -9.06 5.72 3.19
CA VAL A 217 -9.92 6.77 3.77
C VAL A 217 -9.30 7.18 5.10
N GLN A 218 -9.08 8.47 5.26
CA GLN A 218 -8.44 9.06 6.44
C GLN A 218 -9.27 10.23 6.97
N PHE A 219 -9.25 10.40 8.28
CA PHE A 219 -9.84 11.54 8.97
C PHE A 219 -8.74 12.38 9.60
N GLN A 220 -8.75 13.69 9.34
CA GLN A 220 -7.79 14.65 9.89
C GLN A 220 -8.29 15.20 11.21
N ILE A 221 -7.48 15.02 12.25
CA ILE A 221 -7.65 15.63 13.56
C ILE A 221 -6.81 16.92 13.55
N PRO A 222 -7.43 18.10 13.43
CA PRO A 222 -6.71 19.37 13.41
C PRO A 222 -6.19 19.69 14.81
N ILE A 223 -4.88 20.00 14.93
CA ILE A 223 -4.27 20.42 16.19
C ILE A 223 -4.12 21.95 16.20
N TYR A 224 -3.57 22.52 15.14
CA TYR A 224 -3.46 23.97 14.97
C TYR A 224 -3.44 24.38 13.51
N LYS A 225 -3.74 25.67 13.23
CA LYS A 225 -3.69 26.23 11.89
C LYS A 225 -2.57 27.27 11.79
N LYS A 226 -1.71 27.16 10.79
CA LYS A 226 -0.64 28.10 10.51
C LYS A 226 -0.98 28.94 9.28
N LYS A 227 -0.89 30.25 9.38
CA LYS A 227 -1.04 31.14 8.23
C LYS A 227 0.18 31.02 7.33
N LYS A 228 -0.03 30.85 6.05
CA LYS A 228 1.02 30.83 5.04
C LYS A 228 0.91 32.12 4.24
N ILE A 229 1.95 32.94 4.30
CA ILE A 229 2.08 34.10 3.40
C ILE A 229 2.74 33.57 2.15
N LYS A 230 2.09 33.68 1.00
CA LYS A 230 2.70 33.35 -0.29
C LYS A 230 3.69 34.47 -0.61
N ILE A 231 4.98 34.15 -0.69
CA ILE A 231 6.04 35.02 -1.21
C ILE A 231 6.15 34.77 -2.68
#